data_ff984f6d0cb698b71e7981b2ee074c28
#
_entry.id   ff984f6d0cb698b71e7981b2ee074c28
#
_cell.length_a   1.000
_cell.length_b   1.000
_cell.length_c   1.000
_cell.angle_alpha   90.00
_cell.angle_beta   90.00
_cell.angle_gamma   90.00
#
_symmetry.space_group_name_H-M   'P 1'
#
loop_
_entity.id
_entity.type
_entity.pdbx_description
1 polymer ?
#
loop_
_entity_poly.entity_id
_entity_poly.type
_entity_poly.pdbx_seq_one_letter_code
_entity_poly.pdbx_strand_id
1 'polypeptide(L)'
;VQTFIFHYLEVLQEATGMSEARNEMERLARELYSEHRRVLDFILEHGVSTDFAIAARTIFGDDPDSSELVPIGEREFRFGWLGSDRITWKGCETYWSGFPIAMWLQLHADRDGGGGSLKLHAEVGPISVHKVREKLVEDISGAAREHKLKIAFQKGASADGKRFSKFFKTNVVAINDTSNSDQIVDGMKKLLANFDDEIAQIAITL
;
A
#
# COMPACT_ATOMS: atom_id res chain seq x y z
N VAL A 1 -4.03 43.59 -1.69
CA VAL A 1 -4.85 42.47 -2.23
C VAL A 1 -4.93 41.34 -1.24
N GLN A 2 -3.79 40.87 -0.68
CA GLN A 2 -3.78 39.75 0.32
C GLN A 2 -4.61 40.09 1.58
N THR A 3 -4.45 41.30 2.14
CA THR A 3 -5.19 41.77 3.32
C THR A 3 -6.71 41.80 3.09
N PHE A 4 -7.14 42.16 1.88
CA PHE A 4 -8.55 42.19 1.50
C PHE A 4 -9.14 40.77 1.39
N ILE A 5 -8.38 39.82 0.85
CA ILE A 5 -8.82 38.42 0.74
C ILE A 5 -8.94 37.79 2.12
N PHE A 6 -7.99 38.04 3.03
CA PHE A 6 -8.07 37.56 4.41
C PHE A 6 -9.30 38.13 5.15
N HIS A 7 -9.55 39.40 5.03
CA HIS A 7 -10.72 40.04 5.65
C HIS A 7 -12.04 39.53 5.07
N TYR A 8 -12.06 39.29 3.75
CA TYR A 8 -13.23 38.74 3.09
C TYR A 8 -13.53 37.30 3.53
N LEU A 9 -12.48 36.47 3.73
CA LEU A 9 -12.62 35.11 4.24
C LEU A 9 -13.07 35.10 5.71
N GLU A 10 -12.55 35.99 6.57
CA GLU A 10 -13.05 36.17 7.93
C GLU A 10 -14.53 36.55 7.96
N VAL A 11 -14.94 37.53 7.18
CA VAL A 11 -16.35 37.91 7.10
C VAL A 11 -17.25 36.81 6.57
N LEU A 12 -16.79 36.02 5.61
CA LEU A 12 -17.52 34.84 5.13
C LEU A 12 -17.62 33.76 6.17
N GLN A 13 -16.56 33.50 6.95
CA GLN A 13 -16.57 32.54 8.04
C GLN A 13 -17.51 32.96 9.17
N GLU A 14 -17.52 34.24 9.52
CA GLU A 14 -18.48 34.79 10.49
C GLU A 14 -19.91 34.72 9.99
N ALA A 15 -20.15 35.14 8.72
CA ALA A 15 -21.48 35.14 8.14
C ALA A 15 -22.09 33.75 7.94
N THR A 16 -21.26 32.70 7.82
CA THR A 16 -21.70 31.31 7.65
C THR A 16 -21.81 30.54 8.96
N GLY A 17 -21.50 31.14 10.11
CA GLY A 17 -21.48 30.46 11.42
C GLY A 17 -20.40 29.37 11.55
N MET A 18 -19.50 29.27 10.55
CA MET A 18 -18.45 28.22 10.57
C MET A 18 -17.43 28.42 11.67
N SER A 19 -17.17 29.66 12.10
CA SER A 19 -16.27 29.94 13.20
C SER A 19 -16.87 29.55 14.56
N GLU A 20 -18.16 29.77 14.74
CA GLU A 20 -18.86 29.37 15.99
C GLU A 20 -18.98 27.85 16.09
N ALA A 21 -19.36 27.17 15.00
CA ALA A 21 -19.40 25.72 14.96
C ALA A 21 -18.02 25.07 15.19
N ARG A 22 -16.97 25.68 14.65
CA ARG A 22 -15.58 25.22 14.88
C ARG A 22 -15.14 25.42 16.33
N ASN A 23 -15.40 26.62 16.89
CA ASN A 23 -15.04 26.91 18.27
C ASN A 23 -15.80 26.00 19.25
N GLU A 24 -17.07 25.71 18.98
CA GLU A 24 -17.86 24.77 19.75
C GLU A 24 -17.33 23.33 19.65
N MET A 25 -16.95 22.87 18.46
CA MET A 25 -16.30 21.59 18.27
C MET A 25 -14.96 21.48 19.01
N GLU A 26 -14.14 22.54 18.97
CA GLU A 26 -12.88 22.58 19.71
C GLU A 26 -13.10 22.55 21.22
N ARG A 27 -14.13 23.24 21.72
CA ARG A 27 -14.52 23.20 23.13
C ARG A 27 -14.96 21.81 23.55
N LEU A 28 -15.87 21.19 22.79
CA LEU A 28 -16.36 19.84 23.04
C LEU A 28 -15.24 18.79 22.95
N ALA A 29 -14.33 18.92 21.99
CA ALA A 29 -13.17 18.04 21.86
C ALA A 29 -12.24 18.13 23.09
N ARG A 30 -11.99 19.34 23.60
CA ARG A 30 -11.17 19.53 24.82
C ARG A 30 -11.87 18.96 26.07
N GLU A 31 -13.17 19.14 26.19
CA GLU A 31 -13.98 18.61 27.29
C GLU A 31 -13.97 17.09 27.26
N LEU A 32 -14.26 16.47 26.10
CA LEU A 32 -14.18 15.03 25.87
C LEU A 32 -12.78 14.47 26.19
N TYR A 33 -11.73 15.14 25.70
CA TYR A 33 -10.35 14.72 26.00
C TYR A 33 -10.01 14.81 27.47
N SER A 34 -10.44 15.88 28.18
CA SER A 34 -10.16 16.03 29.60
C SER A 34 -10.85 14.96 30.45
N GLU A 35 -12.08 14.59 30.11
CA GLU A 35 -12.88 13.59 30.82
C GLU A 35 -12.45 12.14 30.52
N HIS A 36 -12.05 11.89 29.29
CA HIS A 36 -11.76 10.53 28.78
C HIS A 36 -10.31 10.33 28.34
N ARG A 37 -9.39 11.15 28.83
CA ARG A 37 -8.00 11.19 28.40
C ARG A 37 -7.35 9.81 28.31
N ARG A 38 -7.49 8.97 29.34
CA ARG A 38 -6.87 7.64 29.37
C ARG A 38 -7.40 6.72 28.25
N VAL A 39 -8.69 6.81 27.95
CA VAL A 39 -9.32 6.02 26.89
C VAL A 39 -8.92 6.55 25.51
N LEU A 40 -8.87 7.88 25.36
CA LEU A 40 -8.46 8.51 24.11
C LEU A 40 -6.96 8.31 23.85
N ASP A 41 -6.11 8.43 24.85
CA ASP A 41 -4.69 8.11 24.75
C ASP A 41 -4.50 6.63 24.38
N PHE A 42 -5.24 5.70 24.99
CA PHE A 42 -5.24 4.28 24.64
C PHE A 42 -5.71 4.04 23.20
N ILE A 43 -6.76 4.73 22.76
CA ILE A 43 -7.25 4.67 21.36
C ILE A 43 -6.19 5.23 20.41
N LEU A 44 -5.53 6.35 20.75
CA LEU A 44 -4.47 6.93 19.93
C LEU A 44 -3.23 6.02 19.86
N GLU A 45 -2.90 5.35 20.96
CA GLU A 45 -1.73 4.47 21.05
C GLU A 45 -1.97 3.09 20.42
N HIS A 46 -3.19 2.56 20.54
CA HIS A 46 -3.53 1.19 20.12
C HIS A 46 -4.65 1.11 19.07
N GLY A 47 -5.49 2.11 18.97
CA GLY A 47 -6.62 2.17 18.05
C GLY A 47 -6.29 2.67 16.64
N VAL A 48 -5.02 3.08 16.41
CA VAL A 48 -4.55 3.55 15.10
C VAL A 48 -4.14 2.39 14.18
N SER A 49 -4.04 1.16 14.71
CA SER A 49 -3.85 0.02 13.83
C SER A 49 -5.18 -0.29 13.14
N THR A 50 -5.26 0.00 11.85
CA THR A 50 -6.40 -0.39 11.02
C THR A 50 -6.55 -1.92 11.05
N ASP A 51 -7.78 -2.44 10.82
CA ASP A 51 -8.02 -3.88 10.70
C ASP A 51 -7.10 -4.52 9.66
N PHE A 52 -6.73 -3.77 8.62
CA PHE A 52 -5.71 -4.18 7.65
C PHE A 52 -4.33 -4.36 8.28
N ALA A 53 -3.90 -3.48 9.17
CA ALA A 53 -2.62 -3.62 9.86
C ALA A 53 -2.61 -4.81 10.81
N ILE A 54 -3.72 -5.06 11.51
CA ILE A 54 -3.89 -6.25 12.36
C ILE A 54 -3.80 -7.52 11.51
N ALA A 55 -4.52 -7.56 10.40
CA ALA A 55 -4.51 -8.68 9.47
C ALA A 55 -3.10 -8.93 8.88
N ALA A 56 -2.40 -7.88 8.50
CA ALA A 56 -1.04 -7.98 7.97
C ALA A 56 -0.07 -8.55 9.01
N ARG A 57 -0.13 -8.10 10.26
CA ARG A 57 0.67 -8.68 11.36
C ARG A 57 0.36 -10.14 11.61
N THR A 58 -0.91 -10.53 11.51
CA THR A 58 -1.33 -11.93 11.66
C THR A 58 -0.70 -12.84 10.61
N ILE A 59 -0.52 -12.34 9.38
CA ILE A 59 0.06 -13.11 8.26
C ILE A 59 1.59 -13.10 8.30
N PHE A 60 2.20 -11.93 8.55
CA PHE A 60 3.61 -11.69 8.35
C PHE A 60 4.41 -11.54 9.65
N GLY A 61 3.72 -11.49 10.79
CA GLY A 61 4.36 -11.33 12.11
C GLY A 61 4.61 -9.87 12.49
N ASP A 62 5.09 -9.70 13.72
CA ASP A 62 5.35 -8.37 14.33
C ASP A 62 6.81 -7.93 14.22
N ASP A 63 7.68 -8.69 13.57
CA ASP A 63 9.10 -8.37 13.50
C ASP A 63 9.36 -7.14 12.64
N PRO A 64 9.63 -5.96 13.24
CA PRO A 64 9.93 -4.74 12.48
C PRO A 64 11.27 -4.81 11.75
N ASP A 65 12.14 -5.78 12.08
CA ASP A 65 13.41 -6.03 11.42
C ASP A 65 13.30 -7.04 10.28
N SER A 66 12.13 -7.67 10.09
CA SER A 66 11.87 -8.38 8.85
C SER A 66 11.84 -7.33 7.75
N SER A 67 12.95 -7.19 7.04
CA SER A 67 13.19 -6.26 5.94
C SER A 67 12.19 -6.40 4.78
N GLU A 68 11.20 -7.24 4.95
CA GLU A 68 10.19 -7.65 4.00
C GLU A 68 8.87 -6.88 4.15
N LEU A 69 8.63 -6.24 5.30
CA LEU A 69 7.40 -5.50 5.59
C LEU A 69 7.69 -4.05 5.91
N VAL A 70 7.56 -3.19 4.93
CA VAL A 70 7.59 -1.75 5.14
C VAL A 70 6.16 -1.22 5.04
N PRO A 71 5.58 -0.68 6.12
CA PRO A 71 4.28 -0.04 6.05
C PRO A 71 4.35 1.19 5.14
N ILE A 72 3.42 1.28 4.19
CA ILE A 72 3.27 2.43 3.31
C ILE A 72 1.84 2.93 3.44
N GLY A 73 1.65 3.94 4.26
CA GLY A 73 0.32 4.44 4.58
C GLY A 73 -0.49 3.46 5.44
N GLU A 74 -1.73 3.78 5.69
CA GLU A 74 -2.59 3.01 6.60
C GLU A 74 -3.09 1.69 6.01
N ARG A 75 -3.03 1.52 4.68
CA ARG A 75 -3.66 0.40 3.95
C ARG A 75 -2.76 -0.28 2.95
N GLU A 76 -1.47 -0.02 3.01
CA GLU A 76 -0.49 -0.62 2.11
C GLU A 76 0.67 -1.22 2.92
N PHE A 77 1.00 -2.48 2.61
CA PHE A 77 2.18 -3.14 3.15
C PHE A 77 3.01 -3.69 1.99
N ARG A 78 4.31 -3.46 2.03
CA ARG A 78 5.24 -4.20 1.17
C ARG A 78 5.53 -5.53 1.83
N PHE A 79 5.48 -6.58 1.05
CA PHE A 79 6.00 -7.88 1.45
C PHE A 79 6.69 -8.51 0.24
N GLY A 80 7.71 -9.29 0.53
CA GLY A 80 8.46 -10.00 -0.51
C GLY A 80 9.22 -9.06 -1.45
N TRP A 81 10.49 -8.89 -1.17
CA TRP A 81 11.43 -8.35 -2.11
C TRP A 81 11.92 -9.50 -2.99
N LEU A 82 11.47 -9.52 -4.24
CA LEU A 82 11.95 -10.47 -5.22
C LEU A 82 13.20 -9.93 -5.89
N GLY A 83 14.26 -10.65 -5.74
CA GLY A 83 15.58 -10.36 -6.22
C GLY A 83 16.57 -11.17 -5.40
N SER A 84 17.75 -11.41 -5.92
CA SER A 84 18.74 -12.23 -5.24
C SER A 84 19.01 -11.73 -3.83
N ASP A 85 19.10 -12.64 -2.88
CA ASP A 85 19.31 -12.42 -1.47
C ASP A 85 20.27 -11.28 -1.16
N ARG A 86 19.72 -10.11 -0.80
CA ARG A 86 20.46 -8.92 -0.33
C ARG A 86 21.51 -8.38 -1.30
N ILE A 87 21.52 -8.81 -2.56
CA ILE A 87 22.41 -8.24 -3.56
C ILE A 87 21.68 -7.07 -4.21
N THR A 88 22.28 -5.90 -4.10
CA THR A 88 21.80 -4.69 -4.76
C THR A 88 21.92 -4.83 -6.27
N TRP A 89 20.82 -4.73 -6.99
CA TRP A 89 20.82 -4.74 -8.43
C TRP A 89 21.33 -3.40 -8.98
N LYS A 90 22.10 -3.48 -10.04
CA LYS A 90 22.66 -2.29 -10.67
C LYS A 90 21.57 -1.33 -11.12
N GLY A 91 21.60 -0.12 -10.56
CA GLY A 91 20.66 0.93 -10.85
C GLY A 91 19.42 0.96 -9.92
N CYS A 92 19.33 0.05 -8.94
CA CYS A 92 18.23 0.00 -7.96
C CYS A 92 18.67 0.45 -6.55
N GLU A 93 19.85 0.95 -6.38
CA GLU A 93 20.55 1.13 -5.10
C GLU A 93 19.82 2.03 -4.10
N THR A 94 19.02 2.97 -4.59
CA THR A 94 18.31 3.94 -3.75
C THR A 94 16.80 3.68 -3.65
N TYR A 95 16.31 2.66 -4.33
CA TYR A 95 14.87 2.40 -4.37
C TYR A 95 14.55 0.96 -3.95
N TRP A 96 13.48 0.81 -3.16
CA TRP A 96 13.10 -0.49 -2.60
C TRP A 96 14.30 -1.26 -2.01
N SER A 97 15.14 -0.57 -1.25
CA SER A 97 16.33 -1.15 -0.64
C SER A 97 17.30 -1.82 -1.65
N GLY A 98 17.29 -1.37 -2.91
CA GLY A 98 18.14 -1.91 -3.97
C GLY A 98 17.57 -3.10 -4.73
N PHE A 99 16.36 -3.54 -4.43
CA PHE A 99 15.70 -4.64 -5.14
C PHE A 99 14.98 -4.17 -6.41
N PRO A 100 14.96 -5.00 -7.47
CA PRO A 100 14.33 -4.65 -8.74
C PRO A 100 12.81 -4.77 -8.72
N ILE A 101 12.27 -5.62 -7.86
CA ILE A 101 10.84 -5.91 -7.77
C ILE A 101 10.39 -5.74 -6.33
N ALA A 102 9.21 -5.16 -6.15
CA ALA A 102 8.49 -5.14 -4.89
C ALA A 102 7.10 -5.73 -5.05
N MET A 103 6.64 -6.39 -3.99
CA MET A 103 5.25 -6.82 -3.87
C MET A 103 4.61 -6.17 -2.66
N TRP A 104 3.32 -5.88 -2.75
CA TRP A 104 2.55 -5.34 -1.63
C TRP A 104 1.06 -5.67 -1.77
N LEU A 105 0.39 -5.70 -0.63
CA LEU A 105 -1.06 -5.77 -0.53
C LEU A 105 -1.65 -4.36 -0.36
N GLN A 106 -2.80 -4.13 -0.97
CA GLN A 106 -3.53 -2.87 -0.87
C GLN A 106 -5.01 -3.16 -0.63
N LEU A 107 -5.56 -2.59 0.43
CA LEU A 107 -6.99 -2.64 0.72
C LEU A 107 -7.66 -1.36 0.21
N HIS A 108 -8.70 -1.52 -0.59
CA HIS A 108 -9.59 -0.44 -1.02
C HIS A 108 -10.95 -0.66 -0.38
N ALA A 109 -11.37 0.25 0.49
CA ALA A 109 -12.73 0.27 1.02
C ALA A 109 -13.68 0.97 0.06
N ASP A 110 -14.91 0.48 -0.03
CA ASP A 110 -15.97 1.13 -0.78
C ASP A 110 -16.42 2.42 -0.08
N ARG A 111 -17.01 3.35 -0.82
CA ARG A 111 -17.39 4.68 -0.30
C ARG A 111 -18.48 4.62 0.76
N ASP A 112 -19.29 3.63 0.74
CA ASP A 112 -20.42 3.34 1.66
C ASP A 112 -19.97 2.60 2.93
N GLY A 113 -18.68 2.25 3.04
CA GLY A 113 -18.05 1.84 4.29
C GLY A 113 -18.26 0.39 4.71
N GLY A 114 -18.96 -0.45 3.92
CA GLY A 114 -19.19 -1.84 4.28
C GLY A 114 -18.15 -2.79 3.70
N GLY A 115 -18.08 -2.84 2.39
CA GLY A 115 -17.21 -3.75 1.65
C GLY A 115 -15.97 -3.11 1.05
N GLY A 116 -15.27 -3.89 0.21
CA GLY A 116 -14.10 -3.41 -0.49
C GLY A 116 -13.41 -4.49 -1.31
N SER A 117 -12.17 -4.22 -1.66
CA SER A 117 -11.33 -5.17 -2.37
C SER A 117 -9.91 -5.16 -1.85
N LEU A 118 -9.33 -6.35 -1.74
CA LEU A 118 -7.92 -6.54 -1.44
C LEU A 118 -7.19 -6.89 -2.74
N LYS A 119 -6.06 -6.23 -2.99
CA LYS A 119 -5.29 -6.38 -4.20
C LYS A 119 -3.83 -6.69 -3.89
N LEU A 120 -3.30 -7.72 -4.56
CA LEU A 120 -1.88 -8.04 -4.53
C LEU A 120 -1.19 -7.39 -5.73
N HIS A 121 -0.18 -6.59 -5.47
CA HIS A 121 0.63 -5.97 -6.50
C HIS A 121 2.01 -6.60 -6.57
N ALA A 122 2.54 -6.70 -7.79
CA ALA A 122 3.97 -6.89 -8.05
C ALA A 122 4.39 -5.88 -9.12
N GLU A 123 5.53 -5.24 -8.92
CA GLU A 123 5.97 -4.14 -9.78
C GLU A 123 7.48 -4.13 -9.94
N VAL A 124 7.93 -4.02 -11.20
CA VAL A 124 9.32 -3.68 -11.49
C VAL A 124 9.53 -2.21 -11.23
N GLY A 125 10.50 -1.90 -10.38
CA GLY A 125 10.84 -0.55 -9.97
C GLY A 125 11.75 0.21 -10.92
N PRO A 126 12.21 1.39 -10.49
CA PRO A 126 13.17 2.16 -11.26
C PRO A 126 14.51 1.43 -11.31
N ILE A 127 14.96 1.16 -12.52
CA ILE A 127 16.29 0.63 -12.83
C ILE A 127 16.92 1.61 -13.81
N SER A 128 18.00 2.28 -13.40
CA SER A 128 18.64 3.32 -14.20
C SER A 128 19.36 2.78 -15.46
N VAL A 129 19.71 1.50 -15.44
CA VAL A 129 20.34 0.84 -16.60
C VAL A 129 19.27 0.21 -17.47
N HIS A 130 18.92 0.88 -18.56
CA HIS A 130 17.82 0.46 -19.44
C HIS A 130 17.92 -1.02 -19.89
N LYS A 131 19.09 -1.47 -20.33
CA LYS A 131 19.28 -2.88 -20.76
C LYS A 131 19.00 -3.90 -19.65
N VAL A 132 19.29 -3.56 -18.40
CA VAL A 132 18.98 -4.44 -17.24
C VAL A 132 17.48 -4.54 -17.06
N ARG A 133 16.77 -3.39 -17.14
CA ARG A 133 15.32 -3.35 -17.05
C ARG A 133 14.65 -4.12 -18.21
N GLU A 134 15.11 -3.89 -19.44
CA GLU A 134 14.61 -4.56 -20.64
C GLU A 134 14.72 -6.07 -20.48
N LYS A 135 15.92 -6.57 -20.16
CA LYS A 135 16.15 -7.99 -19.91
C LYS A 135 15.25 -8.56 -18.83
N LEU A 136 15.11 -7.88 -17.68
CA LEU A 136 14.26 -8.32 -16.58
C LEU A 136 12.79 -8.47 -17.01
N VAL A 137 12.25 -7.48 -17.73
CA VAL A 137 10.87 -7.53 -18.24
C VAL A 137 10.69 -8.65 -19.27
N GLU A 138 11.69 -8.88 -20.12
CA GLU A 138 11.68 -9.97 -21.10
C GLU A 138 11.74 -11.35 -20.44
N ASP A 139 12.64 -11.55 -19.47
CA ASP A 139 12.80 -12.81 -18.74
C ASP A 139 11.50 -13.17 -17.99
N ILE A 140 10.92 -12.23 -17.23
CA ILE A 140 9.63 -12.43 -16.55
C ILE A 140 8.50 -12.71 -17.55
N SER A 141 8.47 -11.99 -18.69
CA SER A 141 7.46 -12.22 -19.73
C SER A 141 7.64 -13.57 -20.42
N GLY A 142 8.87 -14.03 -20.55
CA GLY A 142 9.22 -15.36 -21.06
C GLY A 142 8.70 -16.46 -20.14
N ALA A 143 9.08 -16.40 -18.86
CA ALA A 143 8.62 -17.32 -17.84
C ALA A 143 7.09 -17.35 -17.72
N ALA A 144 6.46 -16.17 -17.79
CA ALA A 144 5.00 -16.07 -17.75
C ALA A 144 4.30 -16.82 -18.91
N ARG A 145 4.87 -16.79 -20.11
CA ARG A 145 4.33 -17.52 -21.25
C ARG A 145 4.59 -19.02 -21.15
N GLU A 146 5.79 -19.41 -20.74
CA GLU A 146 6.19 -20.80 -20.61
C GLU A 146 5.36 -21.54 -19.57
N HIS A 147 5.17 -20.93 -18.41
CA HIS A 147 4.46 -21.53 -17.27
C HIS A 147 2.98 -21.10 -17.16
N LYS A 148 2.46 -20.33 -18.14
CA LYS A 148 1.06 -19.85 -18.20
C LYS A 148 0.63 -19.06 -16.96
N LEU A 149 1.53 -18.22 -16.45
CA LEU A 149 1.32 -17.45 -15.22
C LEU A 149 0.34 -16.27 -15.39
N LYS A 150 -0.26 -15.84 -14.31
CA LYS A 150 -1.15 -14.65 -14.24
C LYS A 150 -0.34 -13.34 -14.28
N ILE A 151 0.62 -13.27 -15.17
CA ILE A 151 1.55 -12.14 -15.37
C ILE A 151 1.34 -11.54 -16.74
N ALA A 152 1.28 -10.22 -16.83
CA ALA A 152 1.45 -9.48 -18.08
C ALA A 152 1.84 -8.04 -17.82
N PHE A 153 2.84 -7.62 -18.52
CA PHE A 153 3.22 -6.22 -18.58
C PHE A 153 2.34 -5.41 -19.53
N GLN A 154 2.17 -4.14 -19.22
CA GLN A 154 1.58 -3.18 -20.14
C GLN A 154 2.56 -2.91 -21.28
N LYS A 155 2.02 -2.48 -22.43
CA LYS A 155 2.83 -2.06 -23.57
C LYS A 155 3.80 -0.94 -23.15
N GLY A 156 5.08 -1.09 -23.48
CA GLY A 156 6.13 -0.14 -23.11
C GLY A 156 6.65 -0.29 -21.67
N ALA A 157 6.42 -1.42 -21.01
CA ALA A 157 6.96 -1.67 -19.66
C ALA A 157 8.50 -1.64 -19.62
N SER A 158 9.15 -2.03 -20.73
CA SER A 158 10.60 -2.00 -20.91
C SER A 158 11.12 -0.73 -21.60
N ALA A 159 10.25 0.23 -21.93
CA ALA A 159 10.66 1.44 -22.63
C ALA A 159 11.66 2.26 -21.80
N ASP A 160 12.57 2.96 -22.50
CA ASP A 160 13.51 3.87 -21.85
C ASP A 160 12.79 4.96 -21.06
N GLY A 161 13.32 5.29 -19.87
CA GLY A 161 12.70 6.23 -18.95
C GLY A 161 11.48 5.68 -18.18
N LYS A 162 10.99 4.47 -18.46
CA LYS A 162 9.91 3.84 -17.69
C LYS A 162 10.40 3.47 -16.29
N ARG A 163 9.76 4.04 -15.25
CA ARG A 163 10.17 3.84 -13.86
C ARG A 163 9.48 2.67 -13.19
N PHE A 164 8.17 2.51 -13.39
CA PHE A 164 7.34 1.55 -12.68
C PHE A 164 6.50 0.72 -13.66
N SER A 165 6.41 -0.58 -13.43
CA SER A 165 5.60 -1.48 -14.27
C SER A 165 5.01 -2.61 -13.45
N LYS A 166 3.73 -2.49 -13.10
CA LYS A 166 2.94 -3.56 -12.47
C LYS A 166 2.66 -4.66 -13.48
N PHE A 167 2.62 -5.91 -12.99
CA PHE A 167 2.51 -7.04 -13.91
C PHE A 167 1.58 -8.19 -13.45
N PHE A 168 1.09 -8.24 -12.21
CA PHE A 168 0.09 -9.23 -11.81
C PHE A 168 -1.29 -8.93 -12.39
N LYS A 169 -1.96 -9.98 -12.90
CA LYS A 169 -3.34 -9.95 -13.41
C LYS A 169 -4.26 -10.73 -12.47
N THR A 170 -5.57 -10.44 -12.52
CA THR A 170 -6.59 -11.12 -11.72
C THR A 170 -6.23 -11.19 -10.22
N ASN A 171 -5.56 -10.19 -9.75
CA ASN A 171 -4.90 -10.06 -8.45
C ASN A 171 -5.78 -9.36 -7.41
N VAL A 172 -7.09 -9.56 -7.47
CA VAL A 172 -8.08 -8.90 -6.61
C VAL A 172 -9.00 -9.94 -5.97
N VAL A 173 -9.31 -9.74 -4.70
CA VAL A 173 -10.32 -10.47 -3.94
C VAL A 173 -11.28 -9.45 -3.32
N ALA A 174 -12.59 -9.71 -3.41
CA ALA A 174 -13.59 -8.90 -2.72
C ALA A 174 -13.56 -9.20 -1.21
N ILE A 175 -13.75 -8.16 -0.41
CA ILE A 175 -13.88 -8.21 1.04
C ILE A 175 -15.26 -7.65 1.37
N ASN A 176 -16.08 -8.40 2.08
CA ASN A 176 -17.45 -7.99 2.39
C ASN A 176 -17.51 -6.95 3.52
N ASP A 177 -16.54 -7.00 4.44
CA ASP A 177 -16.43 -6.09 5.56
C ASP A 177 -14.95 -5.73 5.78
N THR A 178 -14.59 -4.50 5.46
CA THR A 178 -13.22 -3.98 5.60
C THR A 178 -12.86 -3.56 7.03
N SER A 179 -13.82 -3.63 7.95
CA SER A 179 -13.62 -3.47 9.40
C SER A 179 -13.47 -4.80 10.13
N ASN A 180 -13.38 -5.91 9.40
CA ASN A 180 -13.22 -7.25 9.95
C ASN A 180 -11.85 -7.81 9.57
N SER A 181 -10.92 -7.80 10.52
CA SER A 181 -9.54 -8.27 10.31
C SER A 181 -9.46 -9.73 9.87
N ASP A 182 -10.36 -10.62 10.34
CA ASP A 182 -10.36 -12.03 9.95
C ASP A 182 -10.72 -12.20 8.46
N GLN A 183 -11.68 -11.44 7.95
CA GLN A 183 -12.01 -11.46 6.52
C GLN A 183 -10.85 -10.94 5.66
N ILE A 184 -10.13 -9.94 6.15
CA ILE A 184 -8.94 -9.42 5.48
C ILE A 184 -7.83 -10.48 5.48
N VAL A 185 -7.59 -11.16 6.62
CA VAL A 185 -6.65 -12.29 6.74
C VAL A 185 -6.96 -13.38 5.72
N ASP A 186 -8.22 -13.79 5.63
CA ASP A 186 -8.65 -14.82 4.67
C ASP A 186 -8.45 -14.36 3.22
N GLY A 187 -8.73 -13.10 2.94
CA GLY A 187 -8.46 -12.48 1.64
C GLY A 187 -6.97 -12.47 1.29
N MET A 188 -6.11 -12.12 2.24
CA MET A 188 -4.64 -12.15 2.08
C MET A 188 -4.15 -13.57 1.81
N LYS A 189 -4.53 -14.55 2.63
CA LYS A 189 -4.19 -15.96 2.42
C LYS A 189 -4.61 -16.46 1.05
N LYS A 190 -5.82 -16.13 0.62
CA LYS A 190 -6.34 -16.51 -0.69
C LYS A 190 -5.54 -15.91 -1.84
N LEU A 191 -5.17 -14.63 -1.73
CA LEU A 191 -4.33 -13.98 -2.74
C LEU A 191 -2.94 -14.59 -2.80
N LEU A 192 -2.29 -14.77 -1.66
CA LEU A 192 -0.96 -15.36 -1.58
C LEU A 192 -0.95 -16.78 -2.18
N ALA A 193 -1.88 -17.64 -1.76
CA ALA A 193 -2.00 -19.00 -2.31
C ALA A 193 -2.30 -19.01 -3.82
N ASN A 194 -3.07 -18.03 -4.31
CA ASN A 194 -3.38 -17.92 -5.74
C ASN A 194 -2.19 -17.48 -6.59
N PHE A 195 -1.16 -16.88 -6.00
CA PHE A 195 0.02 -16.35 -6.68
C PHE A 195 1.33 -17.04 -6.27
N ASP A 196 1.24 -18.14 -5.54
CA ASP A 196 2.42 -18.87 -5.07
C ASP A 196 3.32 -19.34 -6.22
N ASP A 197 2.72 -19.90 -7.27
CA ASP A 197 3.44 -20.32 -8.48
C ASP A 197 4.10 -19.14 -9.21
N GLU A 198 3.40 -18.00 -9.33
CA GLU A 198 3.92 -16.78 -9.93
C GLU A 198 5.13 -16.24 -9.16
N ILE A 199 5.01 -16.20 -7.82
CA ILE A 199 6.06 -15.70 -6.93
C ILE A 199 7.28 -16.61 -7.00
N ALA A 200 7.08 -17.92 -6.87
CA ALA A 200 8.16 -18.91 -6.95
C ALA A 200 8.89 -18.86 -8.30
N GLN A 201 8.14 -18.78 -9.41
CA GLN A 201 8.73 -18.74 -10.74
C GLN A 201 9.51 -17.45 -11.01
N ILE A 202 9.02 -16.31 -10.53
CA ILE A 202 9.76 -15.04 -10.64
C ILE A 202 11.06 -15.11 -9.84
N ALA A 203 11.02 -15.65 -8.62
CA ALA A 203 12.20 -15.81 -7.78
C ALA A 203 13.28 -16.70 -8.42
N ILE A 204 12.88 -17.70 -9.20
CA ILE A 204 13.82 -18.56 -9.96
C ILE A 204 14.37 -17.83 -11.20
N THR A 205 13.58 -16.93 -11.80
CA THR A 205 13.96 -16.20 -13.02
C THR A 205 14.98 -15.10 -12.74
N LEU A 206 15.01 -14.58 -11.52
CA LEU A 206 15.91 -13.51 -11.08
C LEU A 206 17.28 -14.04 -10.67
#